data_5315d9fab6d926406b2294af5b55bf99
#
_entry.id   5315d9fab6d926406b2294af5b55bf99
#
_cell.length_a   1.000
_cell.length_b   1.000
_cell.length_c   1.000
_cell.angle_alpha   90.00
_cell.angle_beta   90.00
_cell.angle_gamma   90.00
#
_symmetry.space_group_name_H-M   'P 1'
#
loop_
_entity.id
_entity.type
_entity.pdbx_description
1 polymer ?
#
loop_
_entity_poly.entity_id
_entity_poly.type
_entity_poly.pdbx_seq_one_letter_code
_entity_poly.pdbx_strand_id
1 'polypeptide(L)'
;MKTTIYRDERICHLKKYAENMPIYGIYKGKPYSHILKIDGFNKRQIVSCYNVIQGVSSDLLPMSLHKFAHHLNSSQILCYNFFRPMLTESGRATEKLVMLLEKYGIKIELGSECAFEYNDGAGDGTEFDFHINSGDVEVFFEIKYTEQGFGRANDDDKHQKKFEEIYKGNLLNEEKCLIEKPGYKDFIRDYQLYRNVIRITNKNKFLILLYPKANGVVHKQADTFIKDKINNRYKENVKALHWEDVISDKNCELCCKYFG
;
A
#
# COMPACT_ATOMS: atom_id res chain seq x y z
N MET A 1 -14.28 -6.82 -14.43
CA MET A 1 -13.36 -7.95 -14.64
C MET A 1 -13.29 -8.74 -13.33
N LYS A 2 -13.32 -10.07 -13.37
CA LYS A 2 -13.17 -10.86 -12.13
C LYS A 2 -11.73 -10.70 -11.63
N THR A 3 -11.51 -10.55 -10.33
CA THR A 3 -10.18 -10.34 -9.70
C THR A 3 -9.16 -11.41 -10.06
N THR A 4 -9.62 -12.64 -10.26
CA THR A 4 -8.77 -13.76 -10.70
C THR A 4 -8.14 -13.48 -12.07
N ILE A 5 -8.88 -12.92 -13.01
CA ILE A 5 -8.39 -12.63 -14.37
C ILE A 5 -7.26 -11.58 -14.31
N TYR A 6 -7.48 -10.45 -13.62
CA TYR A 6 -6.45 -9.42 -13.47
C TYR A 6 -5.16 -9.97 -12.84
N ARG A 7 -5.30 -10.69 -11.72
CA ARG A 7 -4.14 -11.28 -11.04
C ARG A 7 -3.39 -12.26 -11.92
N ASP A 8 -4.09 -13.15 -12.63
CA ASP A 8 -3.48 -14.17 -13.48
C ASP A 8 -2.75 -13.54 -14.67
N GLU A 9 -3.31 -12.49 -15.27
CA GLU A 9 -2.67 -11.68 -16.30
C GLU A 9 -1.36 -11.05 -15.78
N ARG A 10 -1.40 -10.43 -14.59
CA ARG A 10 -0.19 -9.84 -13.98
C ARG A 10 0.85 -10.87 -13.62
N ILE A 11 0.47 -12.03 -13.11
CA ILE A 11 1.41 -13.15 -12.85
C ILE A 11 2.03 -13.64 -14.15
N CYS A 12 1.27 -13.76 -15.22
CA CYS A 12 1.79 -14.15 -16.54
C CYS A 12 2.80 -13.12 -17.06
N HIS A 13 2.51 -11.83 -16.92
CA HIS A 13 3.40 -10.75 -17.27
C HIS A 13 4.71 -10.78 -16.45
N LEU A 14 4.61 -10.88 -15.12
CA LEU A 14 5.75 -10.95 -14.22
C LEU A 14 6.64 -12.18 -14.48
N LYS A 15 6.06 -13.30 -14.90
CA LYS A 15 6.83 -14.47 -15.32
C LYS A 15 7.70 -14.16 -16.55
N LYS A 16 7.15 -13.45 -17.55
CA LYS A 16 7.92 -13.05 -18.75
C LYS A 16 9.02 -12.05 -18.36
N TYR A 17 8.71 -11.05 -17.55
CA TYR A 17 9.70 -10.09 -17.06
C TYR A 17 10.86 -10.79 -16.34
N ALA A 18 10.60 -11.84 -15.59
CA ALA A 18 11.58 -12.56 -14.78
C ALA A 18 12.22 -13.79 -15.47
N GLU A 19 12.20 -13.86 -16.80
CA GLU A 19 12.67 -15.05 -17.53
C GLU A 19 14.11 -15.47 -17.18
N ASN A 20 14.98 -14.50 -16.87
CA ASN A 20 16.38 -14.74 -16.49
C ASN A 20 16.63 -14.66 -14.97
N MET A 21 15.59 -14.67 -14.14
CA MET A 21 15.70 -14.60 -12.69
C MET A 21 15.55 -15.99 -12.06
N PRO A 22 16.01 -16.20 -10.80
CA PRO A 22 15.82 -17.45 -10.07
C PRO A 22 14.37 -17.58 -9.58
N ILE A 23 13.44 -17.83 -10.50
CA ILE A 23 12.00 -18.03 -10.24
C ILE A 23 11.68 -19.48 -9.86
N TYR A 24 10.41 -19.80 -9.64
CA TYR A 24 9.88 -21.08 -9.16
C TYR A 24 10.20 -21.36 -7.68
N GLY A 25 10.23 -20.30 -6.87
CA GLY A 25 10.23 -20.44 -5.41
C GLY A 25 8.98 -21.18 -4.90
N ILE A 26 9.12 -21.83 -3.76
CA ILE A 26 8.09 -22.69 -3.17
C ILE A 26 7.15 -21.89 -2.27
N TYR A 27 5.83 -22.06 -2.46
CA TYR A 27 4.81 -21.61 -1.53
C TYR A 27 3.78 -22.71 -1.27
N LYS A 28 3.54 -23.04 0.00
CA LYS A 28 2.66 -24.15 0.42
C LYS A 28 2.99 -25.47 -0.31
N GLY A 29 4.28 -25.76 -0.43
CA GLY A 29 4.78 -27.01 -1.04
C GLY A 29 4.71 -27.06 -2.57
N LYS A 30 4.33 -25.97 -3.24
CA LYS A 30 4.24 -25.93 -4.71
C LYS A 30 5.15 -24.82 -5.29
N PRO A 31 5.78 -25.04 -6.46
CA PRO A 31 6.54 -24.00 -7.15
C PRO A 31 5.62 -23.03 -7.89
N TYR A 32 5.99 -21.74 -7.88
CA TYR A 32 5.27 -20.70 -8.60
C TYR A 32 6.21 -19.84 -9.44
N SER A 33 5.81 -19.53 -10.65
CA SER A 33 6.61 -18.79 -11.64
C SER A 33 6.88 -17.31 -11.30
N HIS A 34 6.16 -16.75 -10.34
CA HIS A 34 6.30 -15.37 -9.87
C HIS A 34 6.92 -15.27 -8.47
N ILE A 35 7.46 -16.37 -7.96
CA ILE A 35 8.12 -16.41 -6.65
C ILE A 35 9.61 -16.65 -6.89
N LEU A 36 10.44 -15.78 -6.33
CA LEU A 36 11.90 -15.93 -6.35
C LEU A 36 12.33 -17.04 -5.40
N LYS A 37 13.29 -17.86 -5.82
CA LYS A 37 13.90 -18.87 -4.97
C LYS A 37 14.78 -18.23 -3.91
N ILE A 38 14.69 -18.70 -2.67
CA ILE A 38 15.51 -18.22 -1.55
C ILE A 38 16.72 -19.14 -1.30
N ASP A 39 16.88 -20.19 -2.09
CA ASP A 39 17.91 -21.22 -1.91
C ASP A 39 19.32 -20.59 -1.80
N GLY A 40 19.98 -20.82 -0.65
CA GLY A 40 21.35 -20.32 -0.39
C GLY A 40 21.47 -18.82 -0.11
N PHE A 41 20.39 -18.06 -0.17
CA PHE A 41 20.37 -16.63 0.12
C PHE A 41 19.37 -16.29 1.23
N ASN A 42 19.60 -15.22 1.97
CA ASN A 42 18.54 -14.70 2.81
C ASN A 42 17.52 -13.92 1.95
N LYS A 43 16.29 -13.82 2.47
CA LYS A 43 15.18 -13.13 1.76
C LYS A 43 15.55 -11.72 1.32
N ARG A 44 16.27 -10.95 2.15
CA ARG A 44 16.66 -9.57 1.86
C ARG A 44 17.59 -9.49 0.66
N GLN A 45 18.57 -10.39 0.56
CA GLN A 45 19.48 -10.44 -0.59
C GLN A 45 18.71 -10.73 -1.89
N ILE A 46 17.83 -11.74 -1.89
CA ILE A 46 17.01 -12.07 -3.07
C ILE A 46 16.11 -10.90 -3.47
N VAL A 47 15.45 -10.25 -2.51
CA VAL A 47 14.62 -9.08 -2.79
C VAL A 47 15.45 -7.94 -3.37
N SER A 48 16.59 -7.62 -2.76
CA SER A 48 17.49 -6.56 -3.20
C SER A 48 18.04 -6.80 -4.61
N CYS A 49 18.42 -8.05 -4.92
CA CYS A 49 19.04 -8.39 -6.21
C CYS A 49 18.03 -8.52 -7.37
N TYR A 50 16.81 -8.96 -7.10
CA TYR A 50 15.88 -9.38 -8.16
C TYR A 50 14.49 -8.75 -8.07
N ASN A 51 14.02 -8.31 -6.91
CA ASN A 51 12.70 -7.71 -6.78
C ASN A 51 12.73 -6.18 -6.70
N VAL A 52 13.82 -5.59 -6.20
CA VAL A 52 14.12 -4.17 -6.41
C VAL A 52 14.53 -4.00 -7.87
N ILE A 53 13.94 -3.02 -8.57
CA ILE A 53 14.22 -2.78 -9.99
C ILE A 53 15.61 -2.17 -10.18
N GLN A 54 16.19 -2.37 -11.36
CA GLN A 54 17.51 -1.84 -11.69
C GLN A 54 17.55 -0.30 -11.55
N GLY A 55 18.61 0.23 -10.97
CA GLY A 55 18.79 1.66 -10.74
C GLY A 55 18.10 2.19 -9.49
N VAL A 56 17.33 1.37 -8.76
CA VAL A 56 16.78 1.72 -7.44
C VAL A 56 17.69 1.17 -6.35
N SER A 57 18.20 2.05 -5.47
CA SER A 57 19.00 1.64 -4.31
C SER A 57 18.16 0.82 -3.33
N SER A 58 18.74 -0.19 -2.70
CA SER A 58 18.10 -1.02 -1.68
C SER A 58 18.44 -0.61 -0.24
N ASP A 59 19.06 0.55 -0.04
CA ASP A 59 19.56 1.07 1.24
C ASP A 59 18.43 1.34 2.26
N LEU A 60 17.27 1.83 1.80
CA LEU A 60 16.09 2.11 2.62
C LEU A 60 15.07 0.97 2.63
N LEU A 61 15.41 -0.24 2.17
CA LEU A 61 14.51 -1.39 2.32
C LEU A 61 14.12 -1.58 3.80
N PRO A 62 12.83 -1.78 4.12
CA PRO A 62 12.38 -1.99 5.49
C PRO A 62 13.18 -3.09 6.19
N MET A 63 13.51 -2.89 7.47
CA MET A 63 14.24 -3.91 8.26
C MET A 63 13.44 -5.21 8.32
N SER A 64 12.13 -5.12 8.51
CA SER A 64 11.19 -6.24 8.48
C SER A 64 10.52 -6.33 7.11
N LEU A 65 11.00 -7.21 6.27
CA LEU A 65 10.34 -7.52 5.01
C LEU A 65 9.16 -8.45 5.23
N HIS A 66 8.01 -8.10 4.62
CA HIS A 66 6.84 -8.97 4.62
C HIS A 66 7.21 -10.39 4.15
N LYS A 67 6.50 -11.39 4.67
CA LYS A 67 6.77 -12.80 4.34
C LYS A 67 6.77 -13.08 2.83
N PHE A 68 6.03 -12.30 2.04
CA PHE A 68 5.90 -12.41 0.58
C PHE A 68 6.71 -11.38 -0.21
N ALA A 69 7.64 -10.65 0.41
CA ALA A 69 8.46 -9.66 -0.28
C ALA A 69 9.27 -10.24 -1.46
N HIS A 70 9.57 -11.55 -1.45
CA HIS A 70 10.23 -12.28 -2.54
C HIS A 70 9.27 -12.71 -3.66
N HIS A 71 7.99 -12.44 -3.56
CA HIS A 71 7.04 -12.60 -4.67
C HIS A 71 7.14 -11.38 -5.57
N LEU A 72 7.23 -11.58 -6.87
CA LEU A 72 7.35 -10.48 -7.84
C LEU A 72 6.12 -9.56 -7.86
N ASN A 73 4.97 -10.05 -7.42
CA ASN A 73 3.73 -9.28 -7.26
C ASN A 73 3.54 -8.70 -5.85
N SER A 74 4.63 -8.53 -5.07
CA SER A 74 4.56 -7.92 -3.74
C SER A 74 4.22 -6.43 -3.84
N SER A 75 3.12 -6.00 -3.20
CA SER A 75 2.74 -4.58 -3.09
C SER A 75 3.74 -3.79 -2.27
N GLN A 76 4.34 -4.38 -1.22
CA GLN A 76 5.43 -3.77 -0.45
C GLN A 76 6.61 -3.38 -1.35
N ILE A 77 7.05 -4.28 -2.23
CA ILE A 77 8.19 -4.01 -3.10
C ILE A 77 7.81 -3.11 -4.27
N LEU A 78 6.58 -3.17 -4.77
CA LEU A 78 6.07 -2.19 -5.71
C LEU A 78 6.07 -0.78 -5.10
N CYS A 79 5.58 -0.64 -3.87
CA CYS A 79 5.63 0.61 -3.10
C CYS A 79 7.07 1.14 -2.99
N TYR A 80 8.00 0.28 -2.59
CA TYR A 80 9.41 0.62 -2.48
C TYR A 80 10.01 1.08 -3.81
N ASN A 81 9.81 0.31 -4.87
CA ASN A 81 10.32 0.61 -6.22
C ASN A 81 9.78 1.94 -6.76
N PHE A 82 8.56 2.32 -6.39
CA PHE A 82 7.95 3.56 -6.83
C PHE A 82 8.46 4.77 -6.03
N PHE A 83 8.44 4.70 -4.70
CA PHE A 83 8.77 5.86 -3.88
C PHE A 83 10.26 6.07 -3.67
N ARG A 84 11.09 5.00 -3.60
CA ARG A 84 12.52 5.13 -3.34
C ARG A 84 13.26 6.11 -4.27
N PRO A 85 13.00 6.15 -5.59
CA PRO A 85 13.60 7.13 -6.51
C PRO A 85 13.19 8.59 -6.28
N MET A 86 12.18 8.83 -5.45
CA MET A 86 11.69 10.16 -5.07
C MET A 86 12.20 10.60 -3.69
N LEU A 87 13.12 9.84 -3.11
CA LEU A 87 13.72 10.14 -1.81
C LEU A 87 15.23 10.39 -1.94
N THR A 88 15.75 11.19 -1.02
CA THR A 88 17.20 11.31 -0.80
C THR A 88 17.76 10.01 -0.20
N GLU A 89 19.08 9.91 -0.05
CA GLU A 89 19.74 8.79 0.65
C GLU A 89 19.28 8.67 2.11
N SER A 90 18.97 9.79 2.75
CA SER A 90 18.45 9.83 4.13
C SER A 90 16.94 9.63 4.25
N GLY A 91 16.24 9.25 3.17
CA GLY A 91 14.81 8.97 3.21
C GLY A 91 13.91 10.22 3.28
N ARG A 92 14.37 11.35 2.77
CA ARG A 92 13.58 12.60 2.75
C ARG A 92 13.01 12.89 1.36
N ALA A 93 11.86 13.55 1.31
CA ALA A 93 11.16 13.91 0.10
C ALA A 93 12.01 14.80 -0.83
N THR A 94 12.12 14.42 -2.09
CA THR A 94 12.70 15.25 -3.15
C THR A 94 11.61 16.06 -3.87
N GLU A 95 12.03 16.99 -4.75
CA GLU A 95 11.10 17.76 -5.60
C GLU A 95 10.13 16.86 -6.38
N LYS A 96 10.58 15.67 -6.82
CA LYS A 96 9.71 14.71 -7.54
C LYS A 96 8.51 14.28 -6.72
N LEU A 97 8.69 14.02 -5.42
CA LEU A 97 7.60 13.63 -4.53
C LEU A 97 6.68 14.82 -4.22
N VAL A 98 7.26 16.00 -3.99
CA VAL A 98 6.50 17.25 -3.80
C VAL A 98 5.59 17.51 -5.00
N MET A 99 6.16 17.53 -6.21
CA MET A 99 5.42 17.76 -7.46
C MET A 99 4.34 16.68 -7.71
N LEU A 100 4.62 15.43 -7.38
CA LEU A 100 3.63 14.36 -7.51
C LEU A 100 2.41 14.65 -6.64
N LEU A 101 2.60 14.97 -5.37
CA LEU A 101 1.49 15.20 -4.43
C LEU A 101 0.73 16.50 -4.71
N GLU A 102 1.42 17.52 -5.18
CA GLU A 102 0.79 18.78 -5.56
C GLU A 102 -0.25 18.63 -6.68
N LYS A 103 -0.03 17.70 -7.62
CA LYS A 103 -1.03 17.35 -8.66
C LYS A 103 -2.36 16.87 -8.07
N TYR A 104 -2.32 16.34 -6.86
CA TYR A 104 -3.50 15.83 -6.14
C TYR A 104 -3.97 16.77 -5.03
N GLY A 105 -3.46 18.01 -5.01
CA GLY A 105 -3.85 19.04 -4.04
C GLY A 105 -3.26 18.85 -2.64
N ILE A 106 -2.21 18.02 -2.50
CA ILE A 106 -1.54 17.78 -1.22
C ILE A 106 -0.18 18.50 -1.26
N LYS A 107 -0.01 19.49 -0.39
CA LYS A 107 1.22 20.26 -0.30
C LYS A 107 2.08 19.74 0.82
N ILE A 108 3.28 19.29 0.50
CA ILE A 108 4.33 18.92 1.44
C ILE A 108 5.57 19.76 1.22
N GLU A 109 6.43 19.85 2.22
CA GLU A 109 7.71 20.57 2.12
C GLU A 109 8.79 19.68 1.51
N LEU A 110 9.72 20.29 0.78
CA LEU A 110 10.95 19.65 0.36
C LEU A 110 11.74 19.20 1.59
N GLY A 111 12.25 17.96 1.57
CA GLY A 111 12.97 17.40 2.72
C GLY A 111 12.08 16.84 3.82
N SER A 112 10.76 16.73 3.63
CA SER A 112 9.83 16.06 4.54
C SER A 112 10.30 14.63 4.85
N GLU A 113 10.06 14.17 6.07
CA GLU A 113 10.43 12.83 6.51
C GLU A 113 9.52 11.78 5.87
N CYS A 114 10.12 10.71 5.35
CA CYS A 114 9.38 9.62 4.72
C CYS A 114 9.79 8.29 5.32
N ALA A 115 8.83 7.38 5.45
CA ALA A 115 9.06 6.04 6.00
C ALA A 115 8.27 4.99 5.23
N PHE A 116 8.90 3.84 4.96
CA PHE A 116 8.22 2.62 4.50
C PHE A 116 7.80 1.78 5.71
N GLU A 117 6.70 1.02 5.59
CA GLU A 117 6.17 0.16 6.66
C GLU A 117 6.02 0.95 7.99
N TYR A 118 5.39 2.10 7.89
CA TYR A 118 5.27 3.04 9.00
C TYR A 118 4.23 2.58 10.03
N ASN A 119 4.66 2.46 11.29
CA ASN A 119 3.80 2.24 12.44
C ASN A 119 3.80 3.49 13.32
N ASP A 120 2.61 4.05 13.57
CA ASP A 120 2.46 5.29 14.35
C ASP A 120 2.53 5.08 15.88
N GLY A 121 2.76 3.84 16.33
CA GLY A 121 2.84 3.52 17.76
C GLY A 121 1.49 3.53 18.50
N ALA A 122 0.36 3.64 17.80
CA ALA A 122 -0.97 3.66 18.41
C ALA A 122 -1.40 2.32 19.07
N GLY A 123 -0.55 1.30 19.02
CA GLY A 123 -0.74 0.01 19.71
C GLY A 123 -1.74 -0.94 19.05
N ASP A 124 -2.37 -0.55 17.95
CA ASP A 124 -3.34 -1.39 17.23
C ASP A 124 -2.69 -2.30 16.16
N GLY A 125 -1.37 -2.12 15.92
CA GLY A 125 -0.60 -2.86 14.93
C GLY A 125 -0.93 -2.46 13.50
N THR A 126 -1.41 -1.24 13.26
CA THR A 126 -1.56 -0.69 11.91
C THR A 126 -0.19 -0.28 11.38
N GLU A 127 0.14 -0.76 10.19
CA GLU A 127 1.32 -0.35 9.43
C GLU A 127 0.85 0.19 8.09
N PHE A 128 1.40 1.32 7.67
CA PHE A 128 1.14 1.92 6.36
C PHE A 128 2.30 1.60 5.44
N ASP A 129 2.02 1.24 4.19
CA ASP A 129 3.06 0.88 3.22
C ASP A 129 4.06 2.02 3.00
N PHE A 130 3.58 3.27 3.03
CA PHE A 130 4.42 4.47 2.97
C PHE A 130 3.77 5.63 3.73
N HIS A 131 4.60 6.46 4.37
CA HIS A 131 4.17 7.62 5.16
C HIS A 131 5.07 8.81 4.90
N ILE A 132 4.47 10.01 4.95
CA ILE A 132 5.18 11.29 4.85
C ILE A 132 4.74 12.16 6.03
N ASN A 133 5.73 12.70 6.74
CA ASN A 133 5.54 13.71 7.76
C ASN A 133 6.15 15.04 7.28
N SER A 134 5.30 16.04 7.07
CA SER A 134 5.67 17.38 6.56
C SER A 134 5.12 18.45 7.49
N GLY A 135 5.71 18.56 8.69
CA GLY A 135 5.24 19.48 9.72
C GLY A 135 3.82 19.15 10.18
N ASP A 136 2.87 20.05 9.85
CA ASP A 136 1.46 19.84 10.20
C ASP A 136 0.73 18.87 9.25
N VAL A 137 1.33 18.52 8.11
CA VAL A 137 0.72 17.65 7.09
C VAL A 137 1.26 16.23 7.22
N GLU A 138 0.37 15.27 7.33
CA GLU A 138 0.70 13.84 7.28
C GLU A 138 -0.01 13.16 6.10
N VAL A 139 0.72 12.30 5.38
CA VAL A 139 0.17 11.55 4.26
C VAL A 139 0.46 10.06 4.46
N PHE A 140 -0.61 9.28 4.55
CA PHE A 140 -0.57 7.84 4.72
C PHE A 140 -0.93 7.16 3.40
N PHE A 141 -0.16 6.16 3.00
CA PHE A 141 -0.41 5.37 1.79
C PHE A 141 -0.72 3.92 2.12
N GLU A 142 -1.75 3.42 1.50
CA GLU A 142 -2.10 2.00 1.44
C GLU A 142 -2.02 1.54 -0.01
N ILE A 143 -1.13 0.58 -0.27
CA ILE A 143 -0.79 0.13 -1.63
C ILE A 143 -1.44 -1.22 -1.91
N LYS A 144 -2.07 -1.35 -3.07
CA LYS A 144 -2.54 -2.64 -3.59
C LYS A 144 -2.04 -2.85 -5.01
N TYR A 145 -1.80 -4.11 -5.34
CA TYR A 145 -1.41 -4.51 -6.68
C TYR A 145 -2.28 -5.65 -7.20
N THR A 146 -2.03 -6.89 -6.77
CA THR A 146 -2.79 -8.07 -7.20
C THR A 146 -3.69 -8.65 -6.12
N GLU A 147 -3.87 -7.95 -5.01
CA GLU A 147 -4.70 -8.34 -3.89
C GLU A 147 -6.18 -8.41 -4.27
N GLN A 148 -6.94 -9.22 -3.52
CA GLN A 148 -8.37 -9.42 -3.74
C GLN A 148 -9.25 -8.46 -2.92
N GLY A 149 -8.70 -7.34 -2.49
CA GLY A 149 -9.39 -6.31 -1.72
C GLY A 149 -8.47 -5.71 -0.66
N PHE A 150 -9.00 -4.73 0.07
CA PHE A 150 -8.40 -4.24 1.30
C PHE A 150 -8.74 -5.24 2.42
N GLY A 151 -7.76 -5.77 3.09
CA GLY A 151 -7.84 -6.85 4.06
C GLY A 151 -9.09 -6.85 4.95
N ARG A 152 -9.62 -8.03 5.18
CA ARG A 152 -10.72 -8.31 6.11
C ARG A 152 -10.21 -9.03 7.34
N ALA A 153 -10.90 -8.89 8.47
CA ALA A 153 -10.61 -9.67 9.68
C ALA A 153 -11.53 -10.89 9.78
N ASN A 154 -11.08 -11.89 10.54
CA ASN A 154 -11.93 -13.01 10.92
C ASN A 154 -13.00 -12.56 11.91
N ASP A 155 -14.15 -13.21 11.87
CA ASP A 155 -15.20 -13.06 12.84
C ASP A 155 -14.93 -14.01 14.03
N ASP A 156 -14.09 -13.54 14.95
CA ASP A 156 -13.65 -14.29 16.12
C ASP A 156 -13.55 -13.39 17.37
N ASP A 157 -13.47 -14.02 18.54
CA ASP A 157 -13.42 -13.34 19.85
C ASP A 157 -12.24 -12.36 19.94
N LYS A 158 -11.10 -12.68 19.31
CA LYS A 158 -9.92 -11.82 19.29
C LYS A 158 -10.21 -10.48 18.59
N HIS A 159 -10.87 -10.53 17.43
CA HIS A 159 -11.19 -9.32 16.67
C HIS A 159 -12.36 -8.57 17.28
N GLN A 160 -13.31 -9.27 17.91
CA GLN A 160 -14.38 -8.64 18.68
C GLN A 160 -13.83 -7.86 19.87
N LYS A 161 -12.93 -8.48 20.65
CA LYS A 161 -12.24 -7.82 21.76
C LYS A 161 -11.45 -6.60 21.28
N LYS A 162 -10.66 -6.71 20.20
CA LYS A 162 -9.95 -5.56 19.63
C LYS A 162 -10.90 -4.44 19.18
N PHE A 163 -12.03 -4.79 18.58
CA PHE A 163 -13.02 -3.80 18.19
C PHE A 163 -13.53 -3.01 19.39
N GLU A 164 -13.96 -3.68 20.46
CA GLU A 164 -14.50 -3.03 21.65
C GLU A 164 -13.46 -2.20 22.41
N GLU A 165 -12.25 -2.71 22.59
CA GLU A 165 -11.23 -2.11 23.44
C GLU A 165 -10.38 -1.04 22.75
N ILE A 166 -10.10 -1.22 21.43
CA ILE A 166 -9.14 -0.38 20.70
C ILE A 166 -9.86 0.55 19.71
N TYR A 167 -10.75 -0.03 18.87
CA TYR A 167 -11.27 0.72 17.72
C TYR A 167 -12.55 1.48 18.00
N LYS A 168 -13.46 0.92 18.79
CA LYS A 168 -14.81 1.46 19.01
C LYS A 168 -14.78 2.90 19.53
N GLY A 169 -13.93 3.19 20.53
CA GLY A 169 -13.73 4.53 21.05
C GLY A 169 -13.13 5.48 20.00
N ASN A 170 -12.18 4.99 19.23
CA ASN A 170 -11.54 5.75 18.16
C ASN A 170 -12.45 6.02 16.98
N LEU A 171 -13.35 5.14 16.63
CA LEU A 171 -14.35 5.30 15.56
C LEU A 171 -15.51 6.22 15.97
N LEU A 172 -15.59 6.64 17.24
CA LEU A 172 -16.72 7.38 17.80
C LEU A 172 -16.52 8.90 17.89
N ASN A 173 -15.30 9.40 17.78
CA ASN A 173 -15.02 10.83 17.96
C ASN A 173 -15.76 11.70 16.95
N GLU A 174 -16.39 12.79 17.41
CA GLU A 174 -17.24 13.69 16.63
C GLU A 174 -16.54 14.41 15.46
N GLU A 175 -15.21 14.52 15.52
CA GLU A 175 -14.40 15.17 14.46
C GLU A 175 -13.95 14.23 13.35
N LYS A 176 -14.52 13.03 13.23
CA LYS A 176 -13.97 12.02 12.36
C LYS A 176 -14.50 12.02 10.94
N CYS A 177 -13.61 11.47 10.13
CA CYS A 177 -13.69 11.26 8.70
C CYS A 177 -14.91 10.39 8.29
N LEU A 178 -15.49 9.59 9.18
CA LEU A 178 -16.62 8.70 8.90
C LEU A 178 -17.98 9.41 9.01
N ILE A 179 -18.94 9.03 8.15
CA ILE A 179 -20.33 9.49 8.19
C ILE A 179 -21.02 8.94 9.44
N GLU A 180 -20.82 7.66 9.72
CA GLU A 180 -21.42 6.95 10.82
C GLU A 180 -20.43 5.96 11.45
N LYS A 181 -20.69 5.57 12.67
CA LYS A 181 -19.94 4.54 13.35
C LYS A 181 -20.26 3.17 12.73
N PRO A 182 -19.25 2.39 12.28
CA PRO A 182 -19.51 1.04 11.81
C PRO A 182 -19.91 0.11 12.97
N GLY A 183 -20.87 -0.80 12.71
CA GLY A 183 -21.04 -1.98 13.54
C GLY A 183 -19.85 -2.94 13.39
N TYR A 184 -19.71 -3.87 14.35
CA TYR A 184 -18.61 -4.85 14.33
C TYR A 184 -18.49 -5.62 13.00
N LYS A 185 -19.62 -6.07 12.43
CA LYS A 185 -19.65 -6.83 11.15
C LYS A 185 -19.17 -6.00 9.96
N ASP A 186 -19.54 -4.72 9.90
CA ASP A 186 -19.05 -3.81 8.88
C ASP A 186 -17.56 -3.53 9.05
N PHE A 187 -17.13 -3.33 10.29
CA PHE A 187 -15.74 -3.09 10.64
C PHE A 187 -14.82 -4.24 10.21
N ILE A 188 -15.15 -5.50 10.52
CA ILE A 188 -14.31 -6.66 10.15
C ILE A 188 -14.34 -6.93 8.64
N ARG A 189 -15.44 -6.58 7.93
CA ARG A 189 -15.53 -6.73 6.47
C ARG A 189 -14.55 -5.79 5.75
N ASP A 190 -14.46 -4.54 6.17
CA ASP A 190 -13.60 -3.50 5.61
C ASP A 190 -12.47 -3.12 6.60
N TYR A 191 -11.93 -4.11 7.30
CA TYR A 191 -11.06 -3.99 8.47
C TYR A 191 -9.87 -3.06 8.24
N GLN A 192 -9.14 -3.23 7.14
CA GLN A 192 -7.98 -2.41 6.83
C GLN A 192 -8.37 -0.97 6.52
N LEU A 193 -9.44 -0.75 5.76
CA LEU A 193 -9.92 0.60 5.43
C LEU A 193 -10.32 1.39 6.69
N TYR A 194 -11.07 0.77 7.61
CA TYR A 194 -11.44 1.43 8.86
C TYR A 194 -10.23 1.73 9.76
N ARG A 195 -9.28 0.80 9.85
CA ARG A 195 -8.04 1.03 10.61
C ARG A 195 -7.21 2.18 10.06
N ASN A 196 -7.15 2.31 8.75
CA ASN A 196 -6.39 3.37 8.09
C ASN A 196 -7.09 4.73 8.25
N VAL A 197 -8.40 4.78 8.07
CA VAL A 197 -9.15 6.04 8.06
C VAL A 197 -9.29 6.69 9.43
N ILE A 198 -9.18 5.94 10.53
CA ILE A 198 -9.18 6.52 11.88
C ILE A 198 -8.01 7.47 12.16
N ARG A 199 -6.95 7.43 11.31
CA ARG A 199 -5.82 8.37 11.38
C ARG A 199 -6.13 9.74 10.79
N ILE A 200 -7.21 9.85 10.01
CA ILE A 200 -7.63 11.12 9.40
C ILE A 200 -8.46 11.90 10.42
N THR A 201 -7.77 12.57 11.33
CA THR A 201 -8.35 13.28 12.49
C THR A 201 -8.52 14.78 12.26
N ASN A 202 -7.94 15.33 11.19
CA ASN A 202 -8.04 16.74 10.80
C ASN A 202 -7.82 16.91 9.28
N LYS A 203 -7.87 18.15 8.80
CA LYS A 203 -7.76 18.50 7.39
C LYS A 203 -6.35 18.40 6.81
N ASN A 204 -5.34 18.31 7.65
CA ASN A 204 -3.95 18.22 7.25
C ASN A 204 -3.46 16.76 7.17
N LYS A 205 -4.33 15.79 7.46
CA LYS A 205 -4.02 14.37 7.35
C LYS A 205 -4.72 13.74 6.15
N PHE A 206 -3.97 13.02 5.34
CA PHE A 206 -4.45 12.43 4.09
C PHE A 206 -4.21 10.92 4.08
N LEU A 207 -5.18 10.17 3.58
CA LEU A 207 -5.04 8.75 3.26
C LEU A 207 -5.14 8.57 1.74
N ILE A 208 -4.14 7.98 1.15
CA ILE A 208 -4.10 7.65 -0.28
C ILE A 208 -4.18 6.13 -0.43
N LEU A 209 -5.25 5.68 -1.06
CA LEU A 209 -5.43 4.29 -1.49
C LEU A 209 -4.91 4.20 -2.93
N LEU A 210 -3.73 3.60 -3.14
CA LEU A 210 -3.07 3.54 -4.45
C LEU A 210 -3.10 2.11 -5.00
N TYR A 211 -3.78 1.90 -6.11
CA TYR A 211 -4.02 0.58 -6.69
C TYR A 211 -4.21 0.63 -8.21
N PRO A 212 -4.10 -0.52 -8.93
CA PRO A 212 -4.38 -0.55 -10.37
C PRO A 212 -5.86 -0.37 -10.68
N LYS A 213 -6.20 0.50 -11.61
CA LYS A 213 -7.58 0.71 -12.07
C LYS A 213 -8.25 -0.57 -12.58
N ALA A 214 -7.44 -1.44 -13.21
CA ALA A 214 -7.92 -2.72 -13.73
C ALA A 214 -8.24 -3.76 -12.64
N ASN A 215 -7.78 -3.56 -11.38
CA ASN A 215 -8.17 -4.42 -10.27
C ASN A 215 -9.57 -4.07 -9.76
N GLY A 216 -10.58 -4.50 -10.48
CA GLY A 216 -11.98 -4.08 -10.27
C GLY A 216 -12.55 -4.40 -8.88
N VAL A 217 -12.01 -5.36 -8.13
CA VAL A 217 -12.49 -5.65 -6.76
C VAL A 217 -11.96 -4.61 -5.78
N VAL A 218 -10.66 -4.32 -5.83
CA VAL A 218 -10.04 -3.28 -5.01
C VAL A 218 -10.67 -1.92 -5.35
N HIS A 219 -10.81 -1.61 -6.63
CA HIS A 219 -11.43 -0.39 -7.12
C HIS A 219 -12.87 -0.21 -6.57
N LYS A 220 -13.73 -1.22 -6.74
CA LYS A 220 -15.11 -1.18 -6.25
C LYS A 220 -15.16 -1.01 -4.72
N GLN A 221 -14.30 -1.70 -3.98
CA GLN A 221 -14.28 -1.60 -2.51
C GLN A 221 -13.84 -0.20 -2.06
N ALA A 222 -12.78 0.38 -2.65
CA ALA A 222 -12.32 1.73 -2.35
C ALA A 222 -13.39 2.78 -2.67
N ASP A 223 -13.96 2.75 -3.88
CA ASP A 223 -14.98 3.70 -4.32
C ASP A 223 -16.23 3.64 -3.43
N THR A 224 -16.71 2.42 -3.15
CA THR A 224 -17.87 2.24 -2.27
C THR A 224 -17.57 2.77 -0.87
N PHE A 225 -16.41 2.46 -0.31
CA PHE A 225 -16.01 2.92 1.02
C PHE A 225 -15.92 4.44 1.10
N ILE A 226 -15.23 5.07 0.13
CA ILE A 226 -15.09 6.54 0.10
C ILE A 226 -16.45 7.21 -0.08
N LYS A 227 -17.29 6.69 -0.99
CA LYS A 227 -18.60 7.25 -1.27
C LYS A 227 -19.55 7.15 -0.09
N ASP A 228 -19.64 5.96 0.53
CA ASP A 228 -20.70 5.62 1.47
C ASP A 228 -20.29 5.75 2.93
N LYS A 229 -18.97 5.78 3.24
CA LYS A 229 -18.48 5.81 4.62
C LYS A 229 -17.73 7.10 4.98
N ILE A 230 -17.16 7.81 4.00
CA ILE A 230 -16.39 9.03 4.26
C ILE A 230 -17.29 10.27 4.22
N ASN A 231 -17.24 11.06 5.30
CA ASN A 231 -17.95 12.32 5.42
C ASN A 231 -17.53 13.29 4.30
N ASN A 232 -18.48 13.99 3.68
CA ASN A 232 -18.22 14.92 2.58
C ASN A 232 -17.12 15.94 2.90
N ARG A 233 -17.04 16.42 4.15
CA ARG A 233 -15.99 17.35 4.59
C ARG A 233 -14.58 16.77 4.51
N TYR A 234 -14.42 15.43 4.46
CA TYR A 234 -13.13 14.71 4.42
C TYR A 234 -12.87 13.96 3.11
N LYS A 235 -13.75 14.07 2.11
CA LYS A 235 -13.54 13.38 0.82
C LYS A 235 -12.25 13.77 0.11
N GLU A 236 -11.80 15.02 0.31
CA GLU A 236 -10.50 15.47 -0.22
C GLU A 236 -9.30 14.91 0.58
N ASN A 237 -9.54 14.38 1.76
CA ASN A 237 -8.51 13.80 2.62
C ASN A 237 -8.34 12.29 2.43
N VAL A 238 -9.33 11.59 1.85
CA VAL A 238 -9.26 10.16 1.54
C VAL A 238 -9.38 9.97 0.04
N LYS A 239 -8.27 9.74 -0.63
CA LYS A 239 -8.18 9.71 -2.09
C LYS A 239 -7.90 8.30 -2.60
N ALA A 240 -8.62 7.91 -3.64
CA ALA A 240 -8.30 6.75 -4.46
C ALA A 240 -7.48 7.21 -5.66
N LEU A 241 -6.26 6.75 -5.79
CA LEU A 241 -5.38 6.99 -6.92
C LEU A 241 -5.06 5.69 -7.64
N HIS A 242 -4.77 5.79 -8.93
CA HIS A 242 -4.42 4.63 -9.73
C HIS A 242 -2.98 4.69 -10.19
N TRP A 243 -2.30 3.55 -10.23
CA TRP A 243 -0.93 3.45 -10.72
C TRP A 243 -0.78 4.05 -12.11
N GLU A 244 -1.76 3.82 -12.98
CA GLU A 244 -1.80 4.31 -14.35
C GLU A 244 -1.83 5.85 -14.46
N ASP A 245 -2.30 6.53 -13.41
CA ASP A 245 -2.40 8.00 -13.35
C ASP A 245 -1.19 8.65 -12.65
N VAL A 246 -0.53 7.92 -11.73
CA VAL A 246 0.63 8.44 -10.99
C VAL A 246 1.96 8.18 -11.68
N ILE A 247 2.03 7.15 -12.52
CA ILE A 247 3.22 6.82 -13.31
C ILE A 247 3.17 7.59 -14.63
N SER A 248 4.02 8.61 -14.76
CA SER A 248 4.05 9.47 -15.95
C SER A 248 4.76 8.85 -17.15
N ASP A 249 5.82 8.08 -16.91
CA ASP A 249 6.61 7.41 -17.96
C ASP A 249 6.22 5.93 -18.06
N LYS A 250 5.49 5.61 -19.11
CA LYS A 250 5.06 4.23 -19.39
C LYS A 250 6.18 3.30 -19.87
N ASN A 251 7.32 3.85 -20.27
CA ASN A 251 8.49 3.09 -20.72
C ASN A 251 9.53 2.90 -19.60
N CYS A 252 9.28 3.40 -18.40
CA CYS A 252 10.18 3.21 -17.28
C CYS A 252 10.21 1.76 -16.80
N GLU A 253 11.29 1.36 -16.15
CA GLU A 253 11.50 0.00 -15.63
C GLU A 253 10.37 -0.45 -14.71
N LEU A 254 9.78 0.47 -13.92
CA LEU A 254 8.63 0.18 -13.07
C LEU A 254 7.42 -0.28 -13.91
N CYS A 255 7.12 0.43 -15.01
CA CYS A 255 6.06 0.03 -15.93
C CYS A 255 6.35 -1.30 -16.59
N CYS A 256 7.57 -1.48 -17.10
CA CYS A 256 8.01 -2.72 -17.74
C CYS A 256 7.81 -3.92 -16.80
N LYS A 257 8.12 -3.75 -15.52
CA LYS A 257 7.97 -4.82 -14.53
C LYS A 257 6.53 -5.09 -14.15
N TYR A 258 5.72 -4.06 -13.84
CA TYR A 258 4.44 -4.26 -13.17
C TYR A 258 3.21 -4.08 -14.07
N PHE A 259 3.30 -3.28 -15.14
CA PHE A 259 2.13 -2.83 -15.88
C PHE A 259 2.20 -3.05 -17.41
N GLY A 260 3.36 -3.45 -17.94
CA GLY A 260 3.57 -3.73 -19.35
C GLY A 260 2.75 -4.88 -19.92
#